data_1025c5a081ce0281247302289a9be367
#
_entry.id   1025c5a081ce0281247302289a9be367
#
_cell.length_a   1.000
_cell.length_b   1.000
_cell.length_c   1.000
_cell.angle_alpha   90.00
_cell.angle_beta   90.00
_cell.angle_gamma   90.00
#
_symmetry.space_group_name_H-M   'P 1'
#
loop_
_entity.id
_entity.type
_entity.pdbx_description
1 polymer ?
#
loop_
_entity_poly.entity_id
_entity_poly.type
_entity_poly.pdbx_seq_one_letter_code
_entity_poly.pdbx_strand_id
1 'polypeptide(L)'
;MNGLSVHGLSVSYGGVHALSGVDLDVAEGQLVGLIGPNGAGKTTFIDAVTGFARHDGRVELTGTDLSRLRPHARVRHGLARTWQSIELFDGLSVAENVAVATAQRSGWAATWRETFTRPTGLGDDIHEALSVVGLDQRADTQAVDLSQGERKLVGVARALAGRPRVLCLDEPAAGLDSEESIRLGRRLRAVVDAGTGMLLVDHDMALILDVCDTVVVLDFGKVIASGPPDQVREDPKVIAAYLGGAAAPAQQEAS
;
A
#
# COMPACT_ATOMS: atom_id res chain seq x y z
N MET A 1 -5.86 1.59 -20.50
CA MET A 1 -6.52 1.46 -19.19
C MET A 1 -6.07 2.62 -18.33
N ASN A 2 -6.97 3.32 -17.65
CA ASN A 2 -6.54 4.33 -16.67
C ASN A 2 -6.27 3.60 -15.35
N GLY A 3 -5.03 3.62 -14.88
CA GLY A 3 -4.61 2.92 -13.67
C GLY A 3 -3.27 2.21 -13.83
N LEU A 4 -2.98 1.31 -12.91
CA LEU A 4 -1.80 0.45 -12.92
C LEU A 4 -2.10 -0.85 -13.65
N SER A 5 -1.22 -1.24 -14.58
CA SER A 5 -1.28 -2.51 -15.29
C SER A 5 0.05 -3.23 -15.21
N VAL A 6 0.01 -4.48 -14.78
CA VAL A 6 1.19 -5.32 -14.55
C VAL A 6 1.05 -6.62 -15.34
N HIS A 7 2.02 -6.91 -16.21
CA HIS A 7 1.98 -8.08 -17.09
C HIS A 7 3.24 -8.91 -16.97
N GLY A 8 3.06 -10.19 -16.70
CA GLY A 8 4.13 -11.20 -16.67
C GLY A 8 5.21 -10.93 -15.64
N LEU A 9 4.87 -10.28 -14.52
CA LEU A 9 5.83 -9.86 -13.51
C LEU A 9 6.51 -11.06 -12.87
N SER A 10 7.84 -11.12 -13.01
CA SER A 10 8.66 -12.20 -12.46
C SER A 10 9.84 -11.63 -11.69
N VAL A 11 10.11 -12.20 -10.51
CA VAL A 11 11.22 -11.79 -9.64
C VAL A 11 11.94 -13.01 -9.13
N SER A 12 13.28 -13.00 -9.21
CA SER A 12 14.13 -14.09 -8.72
C SER A 12 15.25 -13.57 -7.82
N TYR A 13 15.51 -14.26 -6.73
CA TYR A 13 16.62 -14.02 -5.81
C TYR A 13 17.47 -15.29 -5.69
N GLY A 14 18.74 -15.23 -6.14
CA GLY A 14 19.68 -16.35 -5.97
C GLY A 14 19.16 -17.69 -6.50
N GLY A 15 18.40 -17.70 -7.63
CA GLY A 15 17.83 -18.91 -8.22
C GLY A 15 16.45 -19.31 -7.68
N VAL A 16 15.92 -18.62 -6.65
CA VAL A 16 14.56 -18.82 -6.15
C VAL A 16 13.62 -17.84 -6.82
N HIS A 17 12.55 -18.35 -7.45
CA HIS A 17 11.52 -17.54 -8.05
C HIS A 17 10.53 -17.06 -6.97
N ALA A 18 10.61 -15.79 -6.60
CA ALA A 18 9.68 -15.17 -5.65
C ALA A 18 8.36 -14.78 -6.33
N LEU A 19 8.39 -14.44 -7.63
CA LEU A 19 7.23 -14.22 -8.48
C LEU A 19 7.46 -14.86 -9.84
N SER A 20 6.40 -15.42 -10.45
CA SER A 20 6.45 -16.16 -11.70
C SER A 20 5.28 -15.80 -12.61
N GLY A 21 5.47 -14.77 -13.46
CA GLY A 21 4.50 -14.39 -14.49
C GLY A 21 3.18 -13.85 -13.90
N VAL A 22 3.27 -12.97 -12.91
CA VAL A 22 2.08 -12.40 -12.26
C VAL A 22 1.49 -11.28 -13.11
N ASP A 23 0.19 -11.38 -13.39
CA ASP A 23 -0.62 -10.33 -14.00
C ASP A 23 -1.56 -9.75 -12.95
N LEU A 24 -1.67 -8.41 -12.88
CA LEU A 24 -2.56 -7.71 -11.97
C LEU A 24 -2.81 -6.29 -12.47
N ASP A 25 -4.07 -5.90 -12.49
CA ASP A 25 -4.50 -4.55 -12.84
C ASP A 25 -5.19 -3.87 -11.66
N VAL A 26 -4.98 -2.55 -11.52
CA VAL A 26 -5.69 -1.67 -10.59
C VAL A 26 -6.16 -0.45 -11.36
N ALA A 27 -7.46 -0.36 -11.63
CA ALA A 27 -8.03 0.81 -12.29
C ALA A 27 -8.10 2.03 -11.35
N GLU A 28 -8.14 3.23 -11.92
CA GLU A 28 -8.51 4.42 -11.14
C GLU A 28 -9.91 4.22 -10.55
N GLY A 29 -10.10 4.54 -9.27
CA GLY A 29 -11.35 4.30 -8.56
C GLY A 29 -11.64 2.83 -8.23
N GLN A 30 -10.63 1.95 -8.29
CA GLN A 30 -10.76 0.55 -7.91
C GLN A 30 -9.87 0.22 -6.71
N LEU A 31 -10.38 -0.57 -5.77
CA LEU A 31 -9.64 -1.14 -4.66
C LEU A 31 -9.43 -2.64 -4.90
N VAL A 32 -8.17 -3.01 -5.13
CA VAL A 32 -7.76 -4.40 -5.36
C VAL A 32 -7.04 -4.92 -4.12
N GLY A 33 -7.51 -6.02 -3.56
CA GLY A 33 -6.85 -6.75 -2.48
C GLY A 33 -5.83 -7.74 -3.03
N LEU A 34 -4.61 -7.77 -2.51
CA LEU A 34 -3.61 -8.79 -2.81
C LEU A 34 -3.33 -9.58 -1.55
N ILE A 35 -3.79 -10.82 -1.50
CA ILE A 35 -3.71 -11.71 -0.34
C ILE A 35 -2.91 -12.97 -0.65
N GLY A 36 -2.65 -13.76 0.36
CA GLY A 36 -1.94 -15.03 0.27
C GLY A 36 -1.16 -15.36 1.53
N PRO A 37 -0.70 -16.60 1.70
CA PRO A 37 0.10 -17.03 2.84
C PRO A 37 1.38 -16.21 3.03
N ASN A 38 2.03 -16.34 4.18
CA ASN A 38 3.37 -15.78 4.39
C ASN A 38 4.36 -16.41 3.39
N GLY A 39 5.18 -15.58 2.77
CA GLY A 39 6.09 -16.03 1.72
C GLY A 39 5.47 -16.18 0.32
N ALA A 40 4.19 -15.89 0.13
CA ALA A 40 3.53 -15.98 -1.18
C ALA A 40 4.06 -15.00 -2.23
N GLY A 41 4.81 -13.95 -1.83
CA GLY A 41 5.39 -12.96 -2.74
C GLY A 41 4.74 -11.59 -2.74
N LYS A 42 3.80 -11.31 -1.82
CA LYS A 42 3.02 -10.04 -1.78
C LYS A 42 3.91 -8.79 -1.67
N THR A 43 4.80 -8.74 -0.69
CA THR A 43 5.75 -7.62 -0.52
C THR A 43 6.71 -7.52 -1.71
N THR A 44 7.17 -8.67 -2.24
CA THR A 44 8.00 -8.70 -3.46
C THR A 44 7.27 -8.11 -4.66
N PHE A 45 5.96 -8.35 -4.77
CA PHE A 45 5.13 -7.74 -5.82
C PHE A 45 5.12 -6.21 -5.70
N ILE A 46 4.82 -5.67 -4.51
CA ILE A 46 4.84 -4.22 -4.27
C ILE A 46 6.24 -3.65 -4.55
N ASP A 47 7.31 -4.31 -4.08
CA ASP A 47 8.70 -3.88 -4.32
C ASP A 47 9.03 -3.81 -5.81
N ALA A 48 8.63 -4.81 -6.58
CA ALA A 48 8.86 -4.84 -8.03
C ALA A 48 8.07 -3.73 -8.75
N VAL A 49 6.76 -3.61 -8.45
CA VAL A 49 5.89 -2.61 -9.05
C VAL A 49 6.33 -1.19 -8.72
N THR A 50 6.87 -0.95 -7.53
CA THR A 50 7.36 0.36 -7.10
C THR A 50 8.84 0.62 -7.40
N GLY A 51 9.55 -0.36 -7.99
CA GLY A 51 10.91 -0.23 -8.52
C GLY A 51 12.02 -0.47 -7.51
N PHE A 52 11.72 -1.08 -6.35
CA PHE A 52 12.70 -1.46 -5.34
C PHE A 52 13.27 -2.87 -5.57
N ALA A 53 12.57 -3.73 -6.31
CA ALA A 53 13.09 -5.01 -6.77
C ALA A 53 13.24 -5.03 -8.29
N ARG A 54 14.32 -5.69 -8.77
CA ARG A 54 14.49 -5.96 -10.20
C ARG A 54 13.48 -7.04 -10.61
N HIS A 55 12.89 -6.87 -11.77
CA HIS A 55 11.87 -7.76 -12.29
C HIS A 55 11.97 -7.89 -13.80
N ASP A 56 11.46 -8.98 -14.33
CA ASP A 56 11.05 -9.15 -15.71
C ASP A 56 9.53 -8.87 -15.80
N GLY A 57 9.04 -8.68 -17.03
CA GLY A 57 7.66 -8.29 -17.27
C GLY A 57 7.49 -6.77 -17.39
N ARG A 58 6.25 -6.33 -17.48
CA ARG A 58 5.90 -4.92 -17.77
C ARG A 58 5.05 -4.32 -16.67
N VAL A 59 5.38 -3.10 -16.27
CA VAL A 59 4.64 -2.28 -15.30
C VAL A 59 4.29 -0.96 -15.98
N GLU A 60 3.00 -0.69 -16.14
CA GLU A 60 2.48 0.53 -16.77
C GLU A 60 1.57 1.29 -15.83
N LEU A 61 1.64 2.61 -15.84
CA LEU A 61 0.69 3.47 -15.14
C LEU A 61 0.09 4.44 -16.16
N THR A 62 -1.23 4.34 -16.36
CA THR A 62 -1.96 5.19 -17.32
C THR A 62 -1.28 5.26 -18.70
N GLY A 63 -0.87 4.09 -19.23
CA GLY A 63 -0.22 3.98 -20.53
C GLY A 63 1.27 4.36 -20.57
N THR A 64 1.85 4.79 -19.44
CA THR A 64 3.28 5.07 -19.33
C THR A 64 4.01 3.85 -18.79
N ASP A 65 5.00 3.34 -19.53
CA ASP A 65 5.85 2.23 -19.10
C ASP A 65 6.81 2.68 -17.98
N LEU A 66 6.63 2.09 -16.80
CA LEU A 66 7.44 2.36 -15.61
C LEU A 66 8.53 1.30 -15.38
N SER A 67 8.59 0.22 -16.16
CA SER A 67 9.38 -0.99 -15.89
C SER A 67 10.86 -0.69 -15.61
N ARG A 68 11.44 0.30 -16.32
CA ARG A 68 12.85 0.69 -16.18
C ARG A 68 13.07 1.94 -15.32
N LEU A 69 12.00 2.55 -14.82
CA LEU A 69 12.10 3.77 -14.02
C LEU A 69 12.52 3.45 -12.58
N ARG A 70 13.37 4.32 -12.03
CA ARG A 70 13.75 4.28 -10.61
C ARG A 70 12.55 4.65 -9.71
N PRO A 71 12.51 4.22 -8.43
CA PRO A 71 11.37 4.46 -7.53
C PRO A 71 10.89 5.91 -7.49
N HIS A 72 11.80 6.87 -7.31
CA HIS A 72 11.45 8.29 -7.27
C HIS A 72 10.83 8.83 -8.57
N ALA A 73 11.13 8.22 -9.71
CA ALA A 73 10.50 8.58 -10.97
C ALA A 73 9.09 8.00 -11.06
N ARG A 74 8.87 6.76 -10.56
CA ARG A 74 7.51 6.16 -10.49
C ARG A 74 6.59 6.99 -9.60
N VAL A 75 7.08 7.51 -8.48
CA VAL A 75 6.32 8.42 -7.61
C VAL A 75 5.91 9.69 -8.36
N ARG A 76 6.80 10.29 -9.17
CA ARG A 76 6.47 11.47 -9.98
C ARG A 76 5.41 11.20 -11.06
N HIS A 77 5.28 9.96 -11.51
CA HIS A 77 4.20 9.53 -12.40
C HIS A 77 2.88 9.26 -11.67
N GLY A 78 2.88 9.27 -10.33
CA GLY A 78 1.68 9.10 -9.51
C GLY A 78 1.52 7.69 -8.91
N LEU A 79 2.57 6.87 -8.88
CA LEU A 79 2.57 5.59 -8.18
C LEU A 79 3.23 5.75 -6.82
N ALA A 80 2.46 5.65 -5.74
CA ALA A 80 2.96 5.73 -4.37
C ALA A 80 2.83 4.41 -3.61
N ARG A 81 3.56 4.28 -2.51
CA ARG A 81 3.43 3.15 -1.58
C ARG A 81 3.59 3.58 -0.13
N THR A 82 3.03 2.81 0.78
CA THR A 82 3.44 2.80 2.19
C THR A 82 4.55 1.79 2.43
N TRP A 83 5.27 1.95 3.53
CA TRP A 83 6.30 1.02 3.96
C TRP A 83 5.83 0.27 5.20
N GLN A 84 6.18 -1.00 5.27
CA GLN A 84 5.85 -1.85 6.41
C GLN A 84 6.53 -1.37 7.71
N SER A 85 7.80 -0.91 7.62
CA SER A 85 8.49 -0.20 8.70
C SER A 85 8.36 1.31 8.48
N ILE A 86 7.67 1.98 9.40
CA ILE A 86 7.43 3.42 9.28
C ILE A 86 8.49 4.16 10.08
N GLU A 87 9.44 4.74 9.36
CA GLU A 87 10.35 5.71 9.92
C GLU A 87 9.71 7.11 9.83
N LEU A 88 9.19 7.59 10.95
CA LEU A 88 8.80 8.97 11.13
C LEU A 88 9.99 9.78 11.65
N PHE A 89 9.97 11.05 11.34
CA PHE A 89 10.89 12.00 11.97
C PHE A 89 10.36 12.30 13.37
N ASP A 90 10.96 11.67 14.38
CA ASP A 90 10.47 11.73 15.77
C ASP A 90 10.41 13.15 16.34
N GLY A 91 11.31 14.04 15.91
CA GLY A 91 11.33 15.46 16.29
C GLY A 91 10.34 16.36 15.53
N LEU A 92 9.53 15.80 14.63
CA LEU A 92 8.51 16.54 13.89
C LEU A 92 7.12 16.15 14.37
N SER A 93 6.18 17.09 14.26
CA SER A 93 4.75 16.81 14.49
C SER A 93 4.18 15.88 13.40
N VAL A 94 2.98 15.37 13.63
CA VAL A 94 2.22 14.57 12.65
C VAL A 94 2.06 15.33 11.34
N ALA A 95 1.64 16.58 11.41
CA ALA A 95 1.46 17.43 10.22
C ALA A 95 2.78 17.67 9.46
N GLU A 96 3.86 17.95 10.18
CA GLU A 96 5.18 18.15 9.58
C GLU A 96 5.69 16.88 8.91
N ASN A 97 5.46 15.72 9.52
CA ASN A 97 5.78 14.43 8.91
C ASN A 97 5.04 14.23 7.59
N VAL A 98 3.76 14.62 7.50
CA VAL A 98 2.99 14.54 6.26
C VAL A 98 3.45 15.58 5.25
N ALA A 99 3.79 16.80 5.69
CA ALA A 99 4.27 17.88 4.84
C ALA A 99 5.55 17.52 4.07
N VAL A 100 6.41 16.66 4.61
CA VAL A 100 7.62 16.18 3.91
C VAL A 100 7.28 15.56 2.54
N ALA A 101 6.15 14.88 2.42
CA ALA A 101 5.74 14.26 1.14
C ALA A 101 5.26 15.28 0.11
N THR A 102 4.66 16.39 0.54
CA THR A 102 4.19 17.45 -0.38
C THR A 102 5.34 18.27 -0.94
N ALA A 103 6.48 18.34 -0.25
CA ALA A 103 7.66 19.07 -0.67
C ALA A 103 8.24 18.59 -2.02
N GLN A 104 7.99 17.32 -2.39
CA GLN A 104 8.41 16.78 -3.68
C GLN A 104 7.66 17.39 -4.88
N ARG A 105 6.46 17.92 -4.66
CA ARG A 105 5.61 18.52 -5.71
C ARG A 105 5.85 20.02 -5.85
N SER A 106 5.94 20.74 -4.74
CA SER A 106 5.98 22.20 -4.69
C SER A 106 7.38 22.79 -4.45
N GLY A 107 8.36 21.96 -4.15
CA GLY A 107 9.71 22.36 -3.72
C GLY A 107 9.77 22.75 -2.25
N TRP A 108 10.89 22.45 -1.58
CA TRP A 108 11.07 22.61 -0.15
C TRP A 108 10.74 24.02 0.39
N ALA A 109 11.16 25.06 -0.33
CA ALA A 109 10.94 26.44 0.10
C ALA A 109 9.47 26.85 0.04
N ALA A 110 8.69 26.34 -0.93
CA ALA A 110 7.26 26.62 -1.04
C ALA A 110 6.48 25.88 0.04
N THR A 111 6.78 24.59 0.25
CA THR A 111 6.12 23.76 1.27
C THR A 111 6.37 24.29 2.68
N TRP A 112 7.63 24.62 3.03
CA TRP A 112 7.95 25.21 4.33
C TRP A 112 7.23 26.54 4.53
N ARG A 113 7.22 27.41 3.53
CA ARG A 113 6.54 28.69 3.61
C ARG A 113 5.03 28.53 3.74
N GLU A 114 4.40 27.59 3.01
CA GLU A 114 2.96 27.34 3.11
C GLU A 114 2.56 26.71 4.45
N THR A 115 3.34 25.78 4.98
CA THR A 115 3.06 25.10 6.24
C THR A 115 3.24 26.03 7.45
N PHE A 116 4.27 26.90 7.44
CA PHE A 116 4.64 27.70 8.62
C PHE A 116 4.29 29.20 8.53
N THR A 117 3.91 29.73 7.36
CA THR A 117 3.62 31.18 7.21
C THR A 117 2.17 31.50 6.94
N ARG A 118 1.31 30.50 6.66
CA ARG A 118 -0.14 30.76 6.56
C ARG A 118 -0.75 30.92 7.95
N PRO A 119 -1.43 32.04 8.23
CA PRO A 119 -2.13 32.25 9.52
C PRO A 119 -3.33 31.31 9.73
N THR A 120 -3.70 30.51 8.73
CA THR A 120 -4.94 29.72 8.67
C THR A 120 -4.73 28.21 8.74
N GLY A 121 -3.50 27.71 9.04
CA GLY A 121 -3.30 26.29 9.29
C GLY A 121 -2.64 25.49 8.17
N LEU A 122 -2.69 24.18 8.30
CA LEU A 122 -2.15 23.16 7.40
C LEU A 122 -2.61 23.36 5.96
N GLY A 123 -1.74 23.07 5.00
CA GLY A 123 -2.15 23.03 3.58
C GLY A 123 -3.30 22.04 3.38
N ASP A 124 -4.20 22.34 2.45
CA ASP A 124 -5.41 21.55 2.20
C ASP A 124 -5.08 20.06 1.97
N ASP A 125 -4.00 19.75 1.26
CA ASP A 125 -3.55 18.36 0.99
C ASP A 125 -3.17 17.61 2.28
N ILE A 126 -2.57 18.30 3.25
CA ILE A 126 -2.16 17.72 4.54
C ILE A 126 -3.39 17.47 5.42
N HIS A 127 -4.27 18.47 5.49
CA HIS A 127 -5.51 18.36 6.27
C HIS A 127 -6.40 17.24 5.75
N GLU A 128 -6.60 17.16 4.44
CA GLU A 128 -7.37 16.10 3.78
C GLU A 128 -6.76 14.71 4.09
N ALA A 129 -5.44 14.56 3.92
CA ALA A 129 -4.75 13.30 4.21
C ALA A 129 -4.86 12.88 5.67
N LEU A 130 -4.75 13.83 6.63
CA LEU A 130 -4.91 13.55 8.05
C LEU A 130 -6.36 13.19 8.41
N SER A 131 -7.34 13.84 7.79
CA SER A 131 -8.76 13.55 7.98
C SER A 131 -9.11 12.13 7.53
N VAL A 132 -8.56 11.68 6.37
CA VAL A 132 -8.75 10.31 5.86
C VAL A 132 -8.28 9.27 6.88
N VAL A 133 -7.16 9.49 7.55
CA VAL A 133 -6.66 8.55 8.55
C VAL A 133 -7.16 8.82 9.97
N GLY A 134 -7.92 9.90 10.19
CA GLY A 134 -8.50 10.28 11.48
C GLY A 134 -7.51 10.85 12.49
N LEU A 135 -6.46 11.47 11.99
CA LEU A 135 -5.43 12.12 12.80
C LEU A 135 -5.47 13.66 12.73
N ASP A 136 -6.55 14.24 12.23
CA ASP A 136 -6.73 15.70 12.13
C ASP A 136 -6.59 16.40 13.49
N GLN A 137 -7.14 15.80 14.56
CA GLN A 137 -7.03 16.32 15.93
C GLN A 137 -5.65 16.11 16.58
N ARG A 138 -4.80 15.31 15.94
CA ARG A 138 -3.43 14.99 16.40
C ARG A 138 -2.35 15.67 15.54
N ALA A 139 -2.73 16.62 14.69
CA ALA A 139 -1.84 17.28 13.73
C ALA A 139 -0.56 17.85 14.37
N ASP A 140 -0.71 18.48 15.55
CA ASP A 140 0.39 19.11 16.30
C ASP A 140 1.11 18.15 17.28
N THR A 141 0.65 16.90 17.40
CA THR A 141 1.28 15.90 18.27
C THR A 141 2.66 15.50 17.71
N GLN A 142 3.66 15.36 18.59
CA GLN A 142 4.97 14.87 18.19
C GLN A 142 4.89 13.40 17.79
N ALA A 143 5.64 13.01 16.75
CA ALA A 143 5.60 11.64 16.26
C ALA A 143 6.06 10.60 17.31
N VAL A 144 6.92 10.98 18.24
CA VAL A 144 7.39 10.13 19.36
C VAL A 144 6.26 9.74 20.32
N ASP A 145 5.20 10.57 20.44
CA ASP A 145 4.07 10.37 21.36
C ASP A 145 2.95 9.53 20.75
N LEU A 146 3.14 9.03 19.53
CA LEU A 146 2.16 8.21 18.83
C LEU A 146 2.30 6.73 19.17
N SER A 147 1.16 6.03 19.26
CA SER A 147 1.12 4.57 19.26
C SER A 147 1.65 4.01 17.92
N GLN A 148 2.00 2.73 17.91
CA GLN A 148 2.50 2.09 16.69
C GLN A 148 1.45 2.08 15.55
N GLY A 149 0.18 1.90 15.87
CA GLY A 149 -0.93 2.02 14.93
C GLY A 149 -1.04 3.43 14.33
N GLU A 150 -1.04 4.47 15.19
CA GLU A 150 -1.10 5.87 14.74
C GLU A 150 0.12 6.22 13.86
N ARG A 151 1.33 5.74 14.20
CA ARG A 151 2.51 5.93 13.36
C ARG A 151 2.30 5.36 11.95
N LYS A 152 1.67 4.19 11.82
CA LYS A 152 1.30 3.62 10.50
C LYS A 152 0.30 4.50 9.76
N LEU A 153 -0.71 5.02 10.44
CA LEU A 153 -1.68 5.94 9.85
C LEU A 153 -1.01 7.22 9.33
N VAL A 154 0.01 7.76 10.02
CA VAL A 154 0.81 8.88 9.51
C VAL A 154 1.53 8.49 8.22
N GLY A 155 2.04 7.27 8.10
CA GLY A 155 2.64 6.74 6.86
C GLY A 155 1.64 6.70 5.70
N VAL A 156 0.40 6.30 5.96
CA VAL A 156 -0.69 6.32 4.97
C VAL A 156 -1.03 7.77 4.57
N ALA A 157 -1.21 8.69 5.54
CA ALA A 157 -1.45 10.09 5.28
C ALA A 157 -0.33 10.74 4.44
N ARG A 158 0.93 10.41 4.76
CA ARG A 158 2.10 10.85 3.98
C ARG A 158 2.01 10.43 2.52
N ALA A 159 1.59 9.19 2.24
CA ALA A 159 1.44 8.70 0.88
C ALA A 159 0.26 9.37 0.15
N LEU A 160 -0.86 9.60 0.84
CA LEU A 160 -2.05 10.28 0.31
C LEU A 160 -1.81 11.76 -0.01
N ALA A 161 -1.07 12.48 0.84
CA ALA A 161 -0.75 13.90 0.63
C ALA A 161 0.02 14.14 -0.69
N GLY A 162 0.70 13.12 -1.21
CA GLY A 162 1.30 13.12 -2.54
C GLY A 162 0.29 13.11 -3.69
N ARG A 163 -1.01 12.95 -3.44
CA ARG A 163 -2.10 12.80 -4.44
C ARG A 163 -1.75 11.78 -5.51
N PRO A 164 -1.50 10.52 -5.13
CA PRO A 164 -1.15 9.49 -6.10
C PRO A 164 -2.36 9.13 -6.98
N ARG A 165 -2.08 8.67 -8.22
CA ARG A 165 -3.09 8.03 -9.09
C ARG A 165 -3.39 6.61 -8.64
N VAL A 166 -2.32 5.91 -8.22
CA VAL A 166 -2.42 4.58 -7.62
C VAL A 166 -1.54 4.52 -6.38
N LEU A 167 -2.13 4.01 -5.29
CA LEU A 167 -1.48 3.83 -4.00
C LEU A 167 -1.40 2.35 -3.64
N CYS A 168 -0.18 1.86 -3.37
CA CYS A 168 0.06 0.52 -2.82
C CYS A 168 0.19 0.61 -1.30
N LEU A 169 -0.67 -0.09 -0.58
CA LEU A 169 -0.69 -0.17 0.88
C LEU A 169 -0.21 -1.56 1.31
N ASP A 170 0.83 -1.60 2.14
CA ASP A 170 1.39 -2.85 2.68
C ASP A 170 1.10 -2.92 4.19
N GLU A 171 0.13 -3.74 4.57
CA GLU A 171 -0.38 -3.96 5.92
C GLU A 171 -0.70 -2.66 6.70
N PRO A 172 -1.55 -1.76 6.16
CA PRO A 172 -1.82 -0.48 6.80
C PRO A 172 -2.59 -0.60 8.11
N ALA A 173 -3.35 -1.68 8.29
CA ALA A 173 -4.14 -1.95 9.49
C ALA A 173 -3.37 -2.68 10.59
N ALA A 174 -2.13 -3.13 10.36
CA ALA A 174 -1.39 -3.87 11.38
C ALA A 174 -1.10 -3.03 12.62
N GLY A 175 -1.55 -3.53 13.78
CA GLY A 175 -1.46 -2.82 15.07
C GLY A 175 -2.66 -1.97 15.43
N LEU A 176 -3.70 -1.96 14.58
CA LEU A 176 -5.03 -1.43 14.87
C LEU A 176 -5.90 -2.53 15.47
N ASP A 177 -6.89 -2.14 16.27
CA ASP A 177 -7.96 -3.06 16.65
C ASP A 177 -8.95 -3.26 15.47
N SER A 178 -9.86 -4.24 15.62
CA SER A 178 -10.80 -4.59 14.53
C SER A 178 -11.72 -3.42 14.14
N GLU A 179 -12.11 -2.59 15.10
CA GLU A 179 -12.99 -1.45 14.84
C GLU A 179 -12.24 -0.31 14.13
N GLU A 180 -10.99 -0.07 14.53
CA GLU A 180 -10.08 0.88 13.89
C GLU A 180 -9.74 0.44 12.46
N SER A 181 -9.50 -0.86 12.25
CA SER A 181 -9.24 -1.46 10.94
C SER A 181 -10.42 -1.25 9.97
N ILE A 182 -11.65 -1.53 10.41
CA ILE A 182 -12.86 -1.30 9.62
C ILE A 182 -13.06 0.21 9.33
N ARG A 183 -12.84 1.07 10.33
CA ARG A 183 -12.93 2.53 10.12
C ARG A 183 -11.91 3.02 9.09
N LEU A 184 -10.67 2.54 9.17
CA LEU A 184 -9.63 2.83 8.17
C LEU A 184 -10.08 2.37 6.78
N GLY A 185 -10.56 1.13 6.65
CA GLY A 185 -11.02 0.57 5.39
C GLY A 185 -12.10 1.41 4.72
N ARG A 186 -13.12 1.84 5.46
CA ARG A 186 -14.19 2.71 4.95
C ARG A 186 -13.68 4.07 4.48
N ARG A 187 -12.69 4.64 5.17
CA ARG A 187 -12.07 5.92 4.78
C ARG A 187 -11.20 5.75 3.52
N LEU A 188 -10.45 4.66 3.42
CA LEU A 188 -9.70 4.32 2.21
C LEU A 188 -10.65 4.12 1.02
N ARG A 189 -11.82 3.48 1.25
CA ARG A 189 -12.85 3.35 0.22
C ARG A 189 -13.32 4.70 -0.30
N ALA A 190 -13.55 5.69 0.56
CA ALA A 190 -13.93 7.04 0.15
C ALA A 190 -12.86 7.71 -0.74
N VAL A 191 -11.57 7.46 -0.50
CA VAL A 191 -10.47 7.94 -1.36
C VAL A 191 -10.50 7.27 -2.73
N VAL A 192 -10.80 5.98 -2.75
CA VAL A 192 -10.94 5.21 -4.00
C VAL A 192 -12.14 5.71 -4.80
N ASP A 193 -13.26 5.93 -4.15
CA ASP A 193 -14.48 6.47 -4.80
C ASP A 193 -14.27 7.89 -5.36
N ALA A 194 -13.30 8.64 -4.82
CA ALA A 194 -12.87 9.93 -5.37
C ALA A 194 -11.91 9.80 -6.58
N GLY A 195 -11.55 8.57 -7.01
CA GLY A 195 -10.82 8.29 -8.24
C GLY A 195 -9.41 7.72 -8.07
N THR A 196 -8.85 7.63 -6.85
CA THR A 196 -7.53 7.02 -6.62
C THR A 196 -7.64 5.50 -6.74
N GLY A 197 -6.83 4.87 -7.60
CA GLY A 197 -6.68 3.42 -7.61
C GLY A 197 -5.90 2.94 -6.38
N MET A 198 -6.25 1.77 -5.82
CA MET A 198 -5.58 1.30 -4.61
C MET A 198 -5.32 -0.21 -4.65
N LEU A 199 -4.07 -0.58 -4.36
CA LEU A 199 -3.68 -1.97 -4.10
C LEU A 199 -3.47 -2.14 -2.60
N LEU A 200 -4.28 -2.98 -1.97
CA LEU A 200 -4.23 -3.24 -0.53
C LEU A 200 -3.69 -4.64 -0.27
N VAL A 201 -2.54 -4.74 0.38
CA VAL A 201 -2.01 -5.98 0.94
C VAL A 201 -2.29 -5.98 2.44
N ASP A 202 -3.07 -6.92 2.91
CA ASP A 202 -3.31 -7.12 4.33
C ASP A 202 -3.56 -8.61 4.63
N HIS A 203 -3.39 -9.00 5.88
CA HIS A 203 -3.71 -10.33 6.38
C HIS A 203 -5.09 -10.36 7.07
N ASP A 204 -5.70 -9.22 7.32
CA ASP A 204 -7.07 -9.10 7.83
C ASP A 204 -8.08 -9.34 6.70
N MET A 205 -8.53 -10.61 6.63
CA MET A 205 -9.52 -11.03 5.64
C MET A 205 -10.85 -10.28 5.77
N ALA A 206 -11.24 -9.87 6.98
CA ALA A 206 -12.49 -9.14 7.18
C ALA A 206 -12.41 -7.76 6.54
N LEU A 207 -11.28 -7.05 6.71
CA LEU A 207 -11.01 -5.78 6.04
C LEU A 207 -11.04 -5.94 4.51
N ILE A 208 -10.28 -6.91 3.98
CA ILE A 208 -10.18 -7.14 2.54
C ILE A 208 -11.55 -7.43 1.91
N LEU A 209 -12.34 -8.31 2.54
CA LEU A 209 -13.66 -8.70 2.03
C LEU A 209 -14.70 -7.56 2.12
N ASP A 210 -14.55 -6.66 3.09
CA ASP A 210 -15.48 -5.51 3.28
C ASP A 210 -15.23 -4.39 2.27
N VAL A 211 -13.97 -4.15 1.87
CA VAL A 211 -13.63 -2.91 1.13
C VAL A 211 -13.17 -3.11 -0.31
N CYS A 212 -12.70 -4.30 -0.71
CA CYS A 212 -12.12 -4.52 -2.03
C CYS A 212 -13.18 -4.83 -3.09
N ASP A 213 -12.99 -4.28 -4.30
CA ASP A 213 -13.81 -4.62 -5.48
C ASP A 213 -13.39 -5.97 -6.07
N THR A 214 -12.08 -6.26 -6.00
CA THR A 214 -11.48 -7.48 -6.54
C THR A 214 -10.39 -7.95 -5.58
N VAL A 215 -10.25 -9.25 -5.44
CA VAL A 215 -9.18 -9.87 -4.64
C VAL A 215 -8.35 -10.76 -5.55
N VAL A 216 -7.03 -10.62 -5.48
CA VAL A 216 -6.05 -11.49 -6.14
C VAL A 216 -5.32 -12.29 -5.08
N VAL A 217 -5.23 -13.60 -5.26
CA VAL A 217 -4.57 -14.50 -4.32
C VAL A 217 -3.27 -15.00 -4.90
N LEU A 218 -2.18 -14.71 -4.19
CA LEU A 218 -0.86 -15.27 -4.49
C LEU A 218 -0.57 -16.49 -3.62
N ASP A 219 0.03 -17.51 -4.24
CA ASP A 219 0.63 -18.63 -3.54
C ASP A 219 1.91 -19.04 -4.29
N PHE A 220 3.02 -19.20 -3.55
CA PHE A 220 4.36 -19.50 -4.12
C PHE A 220 4.69 -18.66 -5.36
N GLY A 221 4.41 -17.36 -5.32
CA GLY A 221 4.73 -16.41 -6.40
C GLY A 221 3.83 -16.49 -7.63
N LYS A 222 2.70 -17.18 -7.58
CA LYS A 222 1.74 -17.31 -8.67
C LYS A 222 0.34 -16.88 -8.24
N VAL A 223 -0.43 -16.32 -9.17
CA VAL A 223 -1.86 -16.08 -8.95
C VAL A 223 -2.59 -17.43 -9.01
N ILE A 224 -3.28 -17.79 -7.91
CA ILE A 224 -4.09 -19.01 -7.83
C ILE A 224 -5.58 -18.74 -7.96
N ALA A 225 -6.03 -17.52 -7.64
CA ALA A 225 -7.40 -17.07 -7.81
C ALA A 225 -7.45 -15.55 -7.99
N SER A 226 -8.46 -15.06 -8.71
CA SER A 226 -8.76 -13.63 -8.86
C SER A 226 -10.24 -13.44 -9.12
N GLY A 227 -10.88 -12.49 -8.44
CA GLY A 227 -12.29 -12.20 -8.63
C GLY A 227 -12.91 -11.38 -7.50
N PRO A 228 -14.23 -11.22 -7.49
CA PRO A 228 -14.95 -10.59 -6.38
C PRO A 228 -14.66 -11.30 -5.04
N PRO A 229 -14.64 -10.55 -3.92
CA PRO A 229 -14.31 -11.11 -2.60
C PRO A 229 -15.08 -12.37 -2.23
N ASP A 230 -16.38 -12.41 -2.46
CA ASP A 230 -17.22 -13.57 -2.12
C ASP A 230 -16.83 -14.84 -2.90
N GLN A 231 -16.49 -14.70 -4.19
CA GLN A 231 -16.04 -15.83 -5.01
C GLN A 231 -14.68 -16.36 -4.56
N VAL A 232 -13.76 -15.45 -4.25
CA VAL A 232 -12.40 -15.82 -3.79
C VAL A 232 -12.44 -16.52 -2.44
N ARG A 233 -13.31 -16.08 -1.54
CA ARG A 233 -13.46 -16.69 -0.22
C ARG A 233 -13.91 -18.17 -0.28
N GLU A 234 -14.70 -18.52 -1.29
CA GLU A 234 -15.27 -19.87 -1.46
C GLU A 234 -14.41 -20.76 -2.39
N ASP A 235 -13.35 -20.23 -2.99
CA ASP A 235 -12.49 -20.99 -3.90
C ASP A 235 -11.72 -22.09 -3.15
N PRO A 236 -11.88 -23.38 -3.53
CA PRO A 236 -11.18 -24.49 -2.89
C PRO A 236 -9.64 -24.35 -2.91
N LYS A 237 -9.06 -23.73 -3.94
CA LYS A 237 -7.62 -23.51 -4.05
C LYS A 237 -7.16 -22.51 -2.99
N VAL A 238 -7.95 -21.46 -2.76
CA VAL A 238 -7.66 -20.44 -1.73
C VAL A 238 -7.74 -21.07 -0.36
N ILE A 239 -8.81 -21.80 -0.07
CA ILE A 239 -8.99 -22.51 1.19
C ILE A 239 -7.80 -23.47 1.44
N ALA A 240 -7.41 -24.27 0.45
CA ALA A 240 -6.29 -25.20 0.55
C ALA A 240 -4.95 -24.49 0.80
N ALA A 241 -4.68 -23.35 0.17
CA ALA A 241 -3.45 -22.57 0.36
C ALA A 241 -3.31 -22.04 1.80
N TYR A 242 -4.41 -21.61 2.41
CA TYR A 242 -4.41 -21.13 3.79
C TYR A 242 -4.38 -22.28 4.84
N LEU A 243 -5.02 -23.42 4.56
CA LEU A 243 -4.99 -24.58 5.44
C LEU A 243 -3.69 -25.38 5.31
N GLY A 244 -3.13 -25.46 4.09
CA GLY A 244 -1.87 -26.19 3.82
C GLY A 244 -0.64 -25.52 4.44
N GLY A 245 -0.64 -24.20 4.60
CA GLY A 245 0.43 -23.46 5.28
C GLY A 245 0.54 -23.72 6.79
N ALA A 246 -0.54 -24.24 7.43
CA ALA A 246 -0.53 -24.63 8.83
C ALA A 246 0.06 -26.04 9.09
N ALA A 247 0.34 -26.82 8.03
CA ALA A 247 0.75 -28.22 8.12
C ALA A 247 2.21 -28.51 7.73
N ALA A 248 3.06 -27.49 7.54
CA ALA A 248 4.50 -27.73 7.34
C ALA A 248 5.17 -28.01 8.70
N PRO A 249 5.64 -29.26 8.98
CA PRO A 249 6.38 -29.54 10.20
C PRO A 249 7.71 -28.79 10.16
N ALA A 250 8.06 -28.13 11.28
CA ALA A 250 9.39 -27.63 11.54
C ALA A 250 10.40 -28.75 11.22
N GLN A 251 11.21 -28.59 10.18
CA GLN A 251 12.37 -29.44 9.96
C GLN A 251 13.31 -29.20 11.14
N GLN A 252 13.36 -30.20 12.02
CA GLN A 252 14.35 -30.31 13.07
C GLN A 252 15.73 -30.28 12.40
N GLU A 253 16.50 -29.25 12.70
CA GLU A 253 17.96 -29.29 12.54
C GLU A 253 18.46 -30.40 13.47
N ALA A 254 18.87 -31.51 12.87
CA ALA A 254 19.60 -32.58 13.53
C ALA A 254 21.07 -32.46 13.20
N SER A 255 21.85 -32.13 14.26
CA SER A 255 23.28 -32.40 14.51
C SER A 255 24.30 -31.96 13.49
#